data_7f88581408cddfc7f4554312ebca1084
#
_entry.id   7f88581408cddfc7f4554312ebca1084
#
_cell.length_a   1.000
_cell.length_b   1.000
_cell.length_c   1.000
_cell.angle_alpha   90.00
_cell.angle_beta   90.00
_cell.angle_gamma   90.00
#
_symmetry.space_group_name_H-M   'P 1'
#
loop_
_entity.id
_entity.type
_entity.pdbx_description
1 polymer ?
#
loop_
_entity_poly.entity_id
_entity_poly.type
_entity_poly.pdbx_seq_one_letter_code
_entity_poly.pdbx_strand_id
1 'polypeptide(L)'
;MAYNVSEKIISSHLVEGEMQSQSLIGIRIDQTLTQDATGTLAYLQFEAMGVPKVKTELSVSYVDHNTLQTSFENADDHRYLQSVAKKYGLVFSRPGNGICHQLHLERFGIPGKTLLGSDRHTPTGGGIGMISMGAGGLDVALAMAGEPFYLKMPNIVEVCLDGELSEWTSAKDVILELLR
;
A
#
# COMPACT_ATOMS: atom_id res chain seq x y z
N MET A 1 -8.37 -23.96 -15.73
CA MET A 1 -6.97 -23.94 -15.23
C MET A 1 -6.99 -23.60 -13.75
N ALA A 2 -6.03 -24.13 -12.98
CA ALA A 2 -5.92 -23.73 -11.57
C ALA A 2 -5.23 -22.36 -11.49
N TYR A 3 -5.79 -21.44 -10.72
CA TYR A 3 -5.19 -20.12 -10.47
C TYR A 3 -3.91 -20.25 -9.63
N ASN A 4 -2.88 -19.47 -9.98
CA ASN A 4 -1.74 -19.23 -9.11
C ASN A 4 -2.11 -18.33 -7.92
N VAL A 5 -1.19 -18.07 -7.01
CA VAL A 5 -1.47 -17.29 -5.80
C VAL A 5 -1.94 -15.86 -6.13
N SER A 6 -1.26 -15.18 -7.03
CA SER A 6 -1.62 -13.81 -7.42
C SER A 6 -3.00 -13.74 -8.07
N GLU A 7 -3.31 -14.66 -8.97
CA GLU A 7 -4.64 -14.76 -9.59
C GLU A 7 -5.74 -15.05 -8.57
N LYS A 8 -5.47 -15.91 -7.58
CA LYS A 8 -6.43 -16.18 -6.50
C LYS A 8 -6.74 -14.95 -5.69
N ILE A 9 -5.71 -14.16 -5.33
CA ILE A 9 -5.90 -12.94 -4.56
C ILE A 9 -6.66 -11.90 -5.39
N ILE A 10 -6.25 -11.66 -6.64
CA ILE A 10 -6.95 -10.72 -7.52
C ILE A 10 -8.42 -11.15 -7.71
N SER A 11 -8.68 -12.43 -7.99
CA SER A 11 -10.02 -12.97 -8.19
C SER A 11 -10.92 -12.77 -6.97
N SER A 12 -10.38 -12.93 -5.77
CA SER A 12 -11.15 -12.75 -4.53
C SER A 12 -11.47 -11.27 -4.21
N HIS A 13 -10.78 -10.33 -4.85
CA HIS A 13 -10.97 -8.89 -4.69
C HIS A 13 -11.57 -8.21 -5.92
N LEU A 14 -11.82 -8.97 -6.99
CA LEU A 14 -12.39 -8.45 -8.24
C LEU A 14 -13.80 -7.92 -8.00
N VAL A 15 -14.02 -6.66 -8.34
CA VAL A 15 -15.33 -5.97 -8.24
C VAL A 15 -15.89 -5.73 -9.64
N GLU A 16 -15.01 -5.37 -10.60
CA GLU A 16 -15.40 -5.03 -11.97
C GLU A 16 -14.39 -5.60 -12.97
N GLY A 17 -14.86 -5.89 -14.17
CA GLY A 17 -14.03 -6.39 -15.27
C GLY A 17 -13.84 -7.90 -15.26
N GLU A 18 -12.98 -8.39 -16.14
CA GLU A 18 -12.64 -9.81 -16.29
C GLU A 18 -11.14 -10.02 -16.15
N MET A 19 -10.75 -11.15 -15.57
CA MET A 19 -9.34 -11.53 -15.38
C MET A 19 -8.67 -11.98 -16.68
N GLN A 20 -8.77 -11.12 -17.69
CA GLN A 20 -8.08 -11.30 -18.97
C GLN A 20 -6.88 -10.37 -19.04
N SER A 21 -5.71 -10.89 -19.45
CA SER A 21 -4.48 -10.10 -19.58
C SER A 21 -4.73 -8.77 -20.32
N GLN A 22 -4.21 -7.69 -19.75
CA GLN A 22 -4.33 -6.31 -20.23
C GLN A 22 -5.75 -5.71 -20.22
N SER A 23 -6.79 -6.43 -19.79
CA SER A 23 -8.11 -5.87 -19.54
C SER A 23 -8.08 -4.94 -18.36
N LEU A 24 -8.91 -3.89 -18.36
CA LEU A 24 -9.12 -3.05 -17.20
C LEU A 24 -9.95 -3.81 -16.18
N ILE A 25 -9.45 -3.88 -14.95
CA ILE A 25 -10.14 -4.49 -13.81
C ILE A 25 -10.20 -3.52 -12.63
N GLY A 26 -11.28 -3.59 -11.87
CA GLY A 26 -11.43 -2.90 -10.59
C GLY A 26 -11.34 -3.91 -9.44
N ILE A 27 -10.45 -3.68 -8.51
CA ILE A 27 -10.28 -4.53 -7.33
C ILE A 27 -10.55 -3.75 -6.04
N ARG A 28 -11.14 -4.44 -5.07
CA ARG A 28 -11.30 -3.90 -3.72
C ARG A 28 -9.96 -3.86 -3.01
N ILE A 29 -9.74 -2.77 -2.27
CA ILE A 29 -8.57 -2.59 -1.41
C ILE A 29 -8.95 -2.82 0.04
N ASP A 30 -8.27 -3.76 0.71
CA ASP A 30 -8.51 -4.07 2.12
C ASP A 30 -7.79 -3.10 3.04
N GLN A 31 -6.55 -2.73 2.70
CA GLN A 31 -5.70 -1.91 3.55
C GLN A 31 -5.09 -0.75 2.78
N THR A 32 -4.91 0.39 3.46
CA THR A 32 -4.17 1.53 2.90
C THR A 32 -3.06 1.97 3.82
N LEU A 33 -1.99 2.50 3.21
CA LEU A 33 -0.81 3.04 3.87
C LEU A 33 -0.54 4.45 3.33
N THR A 34 -0.37 5.41 4.22
CA THR A 34 0.16 6.73 3.90
C THR A 34 1.32 7.07 4.83
N GLN A 35 2.22 7.91 4.40
CA GLN A 35 3.29 8.45 5.23
C GLN A 35 3.27 10.00 5.18
N ASP A 36 4.01 10.66 6.05
CA ASP A 36 3.88 12.09 6.29
C ASP A 36 4.31 12.99 5.12
N ALA A 37 5.14 12.53 4.21
CA ALA A 37 5.52 13.32 3.03
C ALA A 37 4.41 13.35 1.93
N THR A 38 3.51 12.37 1.91
CA THR A 38 2.46 12.26 0.88
C THR A 38 1.03 12.25 1.45
N GLY A 39 0.90 11.94 2.73
CA GLY A 39 -0.38 11.70 3.39
C GLY A 39 -1.25 12.95 3.50
N THR A 40 -0.68 14.12 3.78
CA THR A 40 -1.43 15.37 3.90
C THR A 40 -2.29 15.63 2.66
N LEU A 41 -1.71 15.51 1.46
CA LEU A 41 -2.46 15.70 0.23
C LEU A 41 -3.53 14.61 0.02
N ALA A 42 -3.22 13.36 0.30
CA ALA A 42 -4.18 12.26 0.18
C ALA A 42 -5.40 12.47 1.09
N TYR A 43 -5.19 12.93 2.33
CA TYR A 43 -6.30 13.18 3.25
C TYR A 43 -7.09 14.44 2.92
N LEU A 44 -6.48 15.50 2.40
CA LEU A 44 -7.22 16.65 1.89
C LEU A 44 -8.17 16.24 0.76
N GLN A 45 -7.72 15.35 -0.13
CA GLN A 45 -8.57 14.79 -1.18
C GLN A 45 -9.69 13.91 -0.59
N PHE A 46 -9.38 13.08 0.41
CA PHE A 46 -10.39 12.28 1.11
C PHE A 46 -11.43 13.16 1.81
N GLU A 47 -11.00 14.23 2.48
CA GLU A 47 -11.92 15.19 3.13
C GLU A 47 -12.87 15.84 2.12
N ALA A 48 -12.36 16.19 0.94
CA ALA A 48 -13.17 16.80 -0.13
C ALA A 48 -14.28 15.87 -0.65
N MET A 49 -14.14 14.54 -0.49
CA MET A 49 -15.19 13.57 -0.85
C MET A 49 -16.36 13.53 0.12
N GLY A 50 -16.24 14.13 1.32
CA GLY A 50 -17.30 14.18 2.31
C GLY A 50 -17.66 12.84 2.96
N VAL A 51 -16.81 11.83 2.84
CA VAL A 51 -17.03 10.51 3.44
C VAL A 51 -16.79 10.58 4.96
N PRO A 52 -17.71 10.08 5.80
CA PRO A 52 -17.62 10.26 7.24
C PRO A 52 -16.53 9.43 7.93
N LYS A 53 -16.14 8.30 7.33
CA LYS A 53 -15.08 7.39 7.84
C LYS A 53 -14.49 6.60 6.68
N VAL A 54 -13.26 6.11 6.87
CA VAL A 54 -12.66 5.16 5.93
C VAL A 54 -13.49 3.88 5.86
N LYS A 55 -13.57 3.29 4.67
CA LYS A 55 -14.35 2.06 4.40
C LYS A 55 -13.47 0.82 4.21
N THR A 56 -12.16 0.99 4.16
CA THR A 56 -11.19 -0.11 4.15
C THR A 56 -11.22 -0.86 5.48
N GLU A 57 -10.79 -2.11 5.50
CA GLU A 57 -10.66 -2.89 6.74
C GLU A 57 -9.63 -2.23 7.69
N LEU A 58 -8.56 -1.65 7.11
CA LEU A 58 -7.53 -0.94 7.86
C LEU A 58 -6.92 0.17 6.99
N SER A 59 -6.82 1.36 7.56
CA SER A 59 -6.02 2.45 7.01
C SER A 59 -5.05 2.95 8.06
N VAL A 60 -3.77 3.07 7.71
CA VAL A 60 -2.73 3.50 8.63
C VAL A 60 -2.00 4.72 8.09
N SER A 61 -1.91 5.75 8.91
CA SER A 61 -1.13 6.96 8.67
C SER A 61 0.16 6.92 9.48
N TYR A 62 1.30 6.93 8.81
CA TYR A 62 2.62 6.86 9.42
C TYR A 62 3.31 8.22 9.42
N VAL A 63 4.17 8.43 10.40
CA VAL A 63 5.13 9.53 10.42
C VAL A 63 6.52 8.94 10.53
N ASP A 64 7.22 8.86 9.41
CA ASP A 64 8.56 8.24 9.33
C ASP A 64 9.53 8.92 8.36
N HIS A 65 9.05 9.76 7.44
CA HIS A 65 9.89 10.48 6.47
C HIS A 65 10.48 11.77 7.05
N ASN A 66 9.67 12.57 7.74
CA ASN A 66 10.09 13.82 8.36
C ASN A 66 10.10 13.70 9.90
N THR A 67 10.63 12.60 10.43
CA THR A 67 10.75 12.39 11.87
C THR A 67 11.57 13.51 12.53
N LEU A 68 12.67 13.94 11.89
CA LEU A 68 13.36 15.17 12.21
C LEU A 68 12.65 16.33 11.52
N GLN A 69 11.93 17.12 12.30
CA GLN A 69 11.22 18.30 11.82
C GLN A 69 12.20 19.45 11.63
N THR A 70 12.43 19.84 10.38
CA THR A 70 13.35 20.92 10.05
C THR A 70 12.65 22.29 10.03
N SER A 71 11.31 22.30 9.99
CA SER A 71 10.50 23.50 9.96
C SER A 71 9.13 23.26 10.62
N PHE A 72 8.36 24.34 10.82
CA PHE A 72 7.04 24.26 11.42
C PHE A 72 6.01 23.52 10.53
N GLU A 73 6.21 23.52 9.22
CA GLU A 73 5.32 22.82 8.27
C GLU A 73 5.28 21.32 8.58
N ASN A 74 6.42 20.71 8.87
CA ASN A 74 6.45 19.29 9.25
C ASN A 74 5.65 19.03 10.54
N ALA A 75 5.75 19.93 11.51
CA ALA A 75 4.99 19.82 12.76
C ALA A 75 3.47 19.95 12.52
N ASP A 76 3.07 20.87 11.65
CA ASP A 76 1.67 21.06 11.27
C ASP A 76 1.13 19.86 10.49
N ASP A 77 1.90 19.30 9.56
CA ASP A 77 1.55 18.05 8.89
C ASP A 77 1.30 16.91 9.87
N HIS A 78 2.20 16.70 10.84
CA HIS A 78 2.04 15.66 11.85
C HIS A 78 0.77 15.84 12.69
N ARG A 79 0.47 17.09 13.09
CA ARG A 79 -0.75 17.40 13.84
C ARG A 79 -2.00 17.18 13.00
N TYR A 80 -1.96 17.60 11.74
CA TYR A 80 -3.05 17.38 10.80
C TYR A 80 -3.32 15.88 10.62
N LEU A 81 -2.29 15.09 10.30
CA LEU A 81 -2.39 13.64 10.11
C LEU A 81 -2.97 12.93 11.35
N GLN A 82 -2.53 13.33 12.55
CA GLN A 82 -3.08 12.80 13.79
C GLN A 82 -4.56 13.15 13.97
N SER A 83 -4.96 14.38 13.63
CA SER A 83 -6.34 14.84 13.75
C SER A 83 -7.27 14.11 12.76
N VAL A 84 -6.80 13.93 11.54
CA VAL A 84 -7.50 13.19 10.46
C VAL A 84 -7.67 11.72 10.86
N ALA A 85 -6.62 11.09 11.35
CA ALA A 85 -6.69 9.70 11.79
C ALA A 85 -7.74 9.51 12.88
N LYS A 86 -7.80 10.41 13.86
CA LYS A 86 -8.84 10.39 14.90
C LYS A 86 -10.24 10.62 14.35
N LYS A 87 -10.39 11.56 13.41
CA LYS A 87 -11.68 11.96 12.84
C LYS A 87 -12.29 10.83 11.99
N TYR A 88 -11.48 10.18 11.16
CA TYR A 88 -11.95 9.23 10.14
C TYR A 88 -11.74 7.76 10.49
N GLY A 89 -11.16 7.47 11.66
CA GLY A 89 -11.01 6.10 12.16
C GLY A 89 -9.80 5.34 11.63
N LEU A 90 -8.72 6.06 11.29
CA LEU A 90 -7.46 5.45 10.92
C LEU A 90 -6.58 5.15 12.15
N VAL A 91 -5.65 4.24 11.99
CA VAL A 91 -4.54 4.05 12.93
C VAL A 91 -3.47 5.10 12.64
N PHE A 92 -2.98 5.77 13.68
CA PHE A 92 -1.90 6.75 13.57
C PHE A 92 -0.62 6.20 14.20
N SER A 93 0.41 6.06 13.39
CA SER A 93 1.75 5.66 13.83
C SER A 93 2.62 6.91 14.04
N ARG A 94 2.94 7.19 15.28
CA ARG A 94 3.68 8.39 15.71
C ARG A 94 5.13 8.40 15.21
N PRO A 95 5.76 9.58 15.12
CA PRO A 95 7.20 9.69 14.89
C PRO A 95 7.99 8.83 15.88
N GLY A 96 9.02 8.17 15.40
CA GLY A 96 9.90 7.33 16.23
C GLY A 96 9.48 5.88 16.39
N ASN A 97 8.30 5.48 15.90
CA ASN A 97 7.91 4.05 15.92
C ASN A 97 8.74 3.18 14.97
N GLY A 98 9.16 3.71 13.84
CA GLY A 98 9.93 3.01 12.83
C GLY A 98 9.42 3.26 11.41
N ILE A 99 10.04 2.59 10.45
CA ILE A 99 9.74 2.71 9.02
C ILE A 99 8.36 2.15 8.71
N CYS A 100 7.54 2.90 7.98
CA CYS A 100 6.14 2.55 7.68
C CYS A 100 5.98 1.16 7.08
N HIS A 101 6.80 0.79 6.10
CA HIS A 101 6.70 -0.50 5.43
C HIS A 101 7.04 -1.66 6.37
N GLN A 102 8.09 -1.53 7.18
CA GLN A 102 8.48 -2.56 8.14
C GLN A 102 7.41 -2.73 9.22
N LEU A 103 6.92 -1.63 9.79
CA LEU A 103 5.85 -1.67 10.78
C LEU A 103 4.56 -2.28 10.21
N HIS A 104 4.23 -1.96 8.95
CA HIS A 104 3.03 -2.50 8.31
C HIS A 104 3.13 -4.02 8.13
N LEU A 105 4.27 -4.51 7.64
CA LEU A 105 4.53 -5.95 7.52
C LEU A 105 4.43 -6.69 8.86
N GLU A 106 5.04 -6.14 9.90
CA GLU A 106 5.13 -6.80 11.20
C GLU A 106 3.82 -6.80 11.99
N ARG A 107 2.99 -5.77 11.82
CA ARG A 107 1.83 -5.54 12.69
C ARG A 107 0.49 -5.70 12.01
N PHE A 108 0.40 -5.45 10.72
CA PHE A 108 -0.86 -5.34 10.00
C PHE A 108 -0.92 -6.18 8.73
N GLY A 109 0.23 -6.62 8.22
CA GLY A 109 0.29 -7.41 7.00
C GLY A 109 -0.41 -8.76 7.17
N ILE A 110 -1.30 -9.10 6.24
CA ILE A 110 -2.04 -10.35 6.22
C ILE A 110 -1.91 -10.98 4.84
N PRO A 111 -1.35 -12.21 4.72
CA PRO A 111 -1.30 -12.91 3.43
C PRO A 111 -2.67 -12.99 2.76
N GLY A 112 -2.70 -12.76 1.46
CA GLY A 112 -3.93 -12.81 0.67
C GLY A 112 -4.75 -11.53 0.66
N LYS A 113 -4.36 -10.49 1.39
CA LYS A 113 -5.01 -9.17 1.39
C LYS A 113 -4.39 -8.24 0.34
N THR A 114 -5.13 -7.18 0.01
CA THR A 114 -4.67 -6.09 -0.85
C THR A 114 -4.26 -4.88 -0.02
N LEU A 115 -3.14 -4.25 -0.40
CA LEU A 115 -2.62 -3.03 0.22
C LEU A 115 -2.34 -1.98 -0.86
N LEU A 116 -2.89 -0.79 -0.70
CA LEU A 116 -2.59 0.36 -1.54
C LEU A 116 -1.92 1.46 -0.72
N GLY A 117 -0.74 1.90 -1.13
CA GLY A 117 0.01 2.92 -0.41
C GLY A 117 0.34 4.14 -1.25
N SER A 118 0.36 5.32 -0.64
CA SER A 118 0.84 6.56 -1.27
C SER A 118 2.37 6.63 -1.32
N ASP A 119 3.02 5.49 -1.29
CA ASP A 119 4.48 5.33 -1.34
C ASP A 119 4.87 4.20 -2.28
N ARG A 120 5.90 4.45 -3.10
CA ARG A 120 6.39 3.48 -4.12
C ARG A 120 7.01 2.21 -3.55
N HIS A 121 7.39 2.19 -2.27
CA HIS A 121 7.92 0.99 -1.62
C HIS A 121 6.82 0.07 -1.01
N THR A 122 5.55 0.45 -1.14
CA THR A 122 4.42 -0.38 -0.72
C THR A 122 4.46 -1.82 -1.24
N PRO A 123 4.98 -2.12 -2.47
CA PRO A 123 5.12 -3.50 -2.97
C PRO A 123 5.92 -4.45 -2.07
N THR A 124 6.68 -3.94 -1.09
CA THR A 124 7.33 -4.75 -0.05
C THR A 124 6.36 -5.72 0.65
N GLY A 125 5.07 -5.38 0.74
CA GLY A 125 4.02 -6.26 1.26
C GLY A 125 3.88 -7.59 0.52
N GLY A 126 4.35 -7.66 -0.73
CA GLY A 126 4.42 -8.92 -1.49
C GLY A 126 5.28 -9.99 -0.83
N GLY A 127 6.28 -9.59 -0.04
CA GLY A 127 7.17 -10.52 0.69
C GLY A 127 6.45 -11.40 1.71
N ILE A 128 5.25 -11.03 2.15
CA ILE A 128 4.40 -11.84 3.03
C ILE A 128 3.13 -12.35 2.33
N GLY A 129 3.07 -12.25 1.00
CA GLY A 129 1.94 -12.78 0.22
C GLY A 129 0.73 -11.84 0.13
N MET A 130 0.92 -10.53 0.22
CA MET A 130 -0.10 -9.53 -0.11
C MET A 130 0.00 -9.12 -1.59
N ILE A 131 -1.10 -8.66 -2.19
CA ILE A 131 -1.06 -7.82 -3.39
C ILE A 131 -0.91 -6.38 -2.93
N SER A 132 0.30 -5.87 -3.00
CA SER A 132 0.66 -4.55 -2.47
C SER A 132 1.17 -3.64 -3.58
N MET A 133 0.60 -2.44 -3.67
CA MET A 133 0.87 -1.52 -4.77
C MET A 133 1.08 -0.10 -4.25
N GLY A 134 2.01 0.62 -4.88
CA GLY A 134 2.14 2.06 -4.71
C GLY A 134 1.27 2.80 -5.73
N ALA A 135 0.56 3.84 -5.29
CA ALA A 135 -0.34 4.62 -6.14
C ALA A 135 -0.29 6.11 -5.76
N GLY A 136 -0.95 6.94 -6.55
CA GLY A 136 -1.12 8.36 -6.24
C GLY A 136 -2.00 8.60 -5.01
N GLY A 137 -1.83 9.74 -4.36
CA GLY A 137 -2.62 10.10 -3.17
C GLY A 137 -4.13 10.08 -3.42
N LEU A 138 -4.57 10.47 -4.64
CA LEU A 138 -5.97 10.42 -5.01
C LEU A 138 -6.51 8.98 -5.08
N ASP A 139 -5.76 8.06 -5.65
CA ASP A 139 -6.17 6.65 -5.73
C ASP A 139 -6.29 6.03 -4.33
N VAL A 140 -5.35 6.37 -3.43
CA VAL A 140 -5.42 5.93 -2.03
C VAL A 140 -6.63 6.54 -1.32
N ALA A 141 -6.94 7.82 -1.58
CA ALA A 141 -8.12 8.48 -1.03
C ALA A 141 -9.42 7.84 -1.51
N LEU A 142 -9.51 7.50 -2.81
CA LEU A 142 -10.65 6.78 -3.39
C LEU A 142 -10.80 5.38 -2.77
N ALA A 143 -9.71 4.64 -2.61
CA ALA A 143 -9.72 3.34 -1.95
C ALA A 143 -10.20 3.44 -0.49
N MET A 144 -9.74 4.45 0.27
CA MET A 144 -10.24 4.73 1.62
C MET A 144 -11.74 5.07 1.62
N ALA A 145 -12.25 5.70 0.57
CA ALA A 145 -13.67 5.98 0.39
C ALA A 145 -14.49 4.74 -0.02
N GLY A 146 -13.83 3.61 -0.30
CA GLY A 146 -14.45 2.33 -0.66
C GLY A 146 -14.66 2.15 -2.15
N GLU A 147 -14.05 2.99 -2.98
CA GLU A 147 -14.06 2.84 -4.43
C GLU A 147 -13.04 1.77 -4.86
N PRO A 148 -13.32 1.01 -5.94
CA PRO A 148 -12.36 0.07 -6.50
C PRO A 148 -11.10 0.77 -7.00
N PHE A 149 -9.96 0.10 -6.86
CA PHE A 149 -8.74 0.52 -7.54
C PHE A 149 -8.66 -0.11 -8.92
N TYR A 150 -8.52 0.72 -9.94
CA TYR A 150 -8.50 0.27 -11.34
C TYR A 150 -7.08 0.10 -11.85
N LEU A 151 -6.82 -1.06 -12.42
CA LEU A 151 -5.54 -1.38 -13.05
C LEU A 151 -5.76 -2.28 -14.27
N LYS A 152 -4.77 -2.34 -15.15
CA LYS A 152 -4.74 -3.38 -16.19
C LYS A 152 -4.35 -4.71 -15.56
N MET A 153 -5.12 -5.76 -15.82
CA MET A 153 -4.76 -7.11 -15.37
C MET A 153 -3.33 -7.45 -15.82
N PRO A 154 -2.38 -7.63 -14.88
CA PRO A 154 -0.98 -7.83 -15.23
C PRO A 154 -0.76 -9.21 -15.85
N ASN A 155 0.29 -9.32 -16.66
CA ASN A 155 0.86 -10.62 -16.97
C ASN A 155 1.66 -11.09 -15.75
N ILE A 156 1.36 -12.29 -15.27
CA ILE A 156 2.05 -12.86 -14.12
C ILE A 156 3.22 -13.69 -14.64
N VAL A 157 4.42 -13.34 -14.19
CA VAL A 157 5.66 -14.04 -14.51
C VAL A 157 6.10 -14.82 -13.29
N GLU A 158 6.33 -16.12 -13.47
CA GLU A 158 6.91 -16.98 -12.44
C GLU A 158 8.44 -16.88 -12.51
N VAL A 159 9.05 -16.65 -11.36
CA VAL A 159 10.51 -16.67 -11.20
C VAL A 159 10.86 -17.80 -10.24
N CYS A 160 11.56 -18.80 -10.77
CA CYS A 160 12.07 -19.94 -10.00
C CYS A 160 13.53 -19.66 -9.61
N LEU A 161 13.82 -19.70 -8.32
CA LEU A 161 15.18 -19.56 -7.79
C LEU A 161 15.67 -20.93 -7.36
N ASP A 162 16.66 -21.47 -8.11
CA ASP A 162 17.27 -22.74 -7.84
C ASP A 162 18.73 -22.59 -7.43
N GLY A 163 19.21 -23.47 -6.55
CA GLY A 163 20.57 -23.48 -6.06
C GLY A 163 20.79 -22.60 -4.82
N GLU A 164 22.01 -22.12 -4.66
CA GLU A 164 22.45 -21.32 -3.52
C GLU A 164 23.01 -19.97 -3.99
N LEU A 165 22.81 -18.93 -3.19
CA LEU A 165 23.41 -17.63 -3.45
C LEU A 165 24.94 -17.73 -3.28
N SER A 166 25.68 -17.11 -4.20
CA SER A 166 27.13 -16.99 -4.07
C SER A 166 27.51 -16.12 -2.87
N GLU A 167 28.75 -16.24 -2.41
CA GLU A 167 29.27 -15.36 -1.36
C GLU A 167 29.05 -13.89 -1.74
N TRP A 168 28.66 -13.08 -0.77
CA TRP A 168 28.38 -11.66 -0.89
C TRP A 168 27.15 -11.29 -1.77
N THR A 169 26.37 -12.27 -2.20
CA THR A 169 25.11 -12.02 -2.91
C THR A 169 23.95 -12.03 -1.92
N SER A 170 23.12 -11.01 -1.99
CA SER A 170 21.94 -10.80 -1.12
C SER A 170 20.63 -10.94 -1.90
N ALA A 171 19.51 -11.03 -1.19
CA ALA A 171 18.17 -10.98 -1.80
C ALA A 171 17.96 -9.68 -2.62
N LYS A 172 18.64 -8.59 -2.26
CA LYS A 172 18.57 -7.34 -3.01
C LYS A 172 19.20 -7.46 -4.40
N ASP A 173 20.28 -8.20 -4.52
CA ASP A 173 20.92 -8.44 -5.82
C ASP A 173 20.00 -9.24 -6.74
N VAL A 174 19.26 -10.21 -6.19
CA VAL A 174 18.29 -10.99 -6.95
C VAL A 174 17.19 -10.09 -7.50
N ILE A 175 16.56 -9.25 -6.67
CA ILE A 175 15.49 -8.38 -7.14
C ILE A 175 15.99 -7.32 -8.14
N LEU A 176 17.20 -6.80 -7.95
CA LEU A 176 17.80 -5.85 -8.90
C LEU A 176 18.07 -6.49 -10.26
N GLU A 177 18.50 -7.75 -10.28
CA GLU A 177 18.67 -8.51 -11.52
C GLU A 177 17.34 -8.75 -12.25
N LEU A 178 16.27 -9.04 -11.51
CA LEU A 178 14.92 -9.20 -12.07
C LEU A 178 14.34 -7.90 -12.67
N LEU A 179 14.78 -6.75 -12.16
CA LEU A 179 14.30 -5.44 -12.60
C LEU A 179 15.19 -4.81 -13.70
N ARG A 180 16.33 -5.41 -14.01
CA ARG A 180 17.23 -4.95 -15.06
C ARG A 180 16.66 -5.16 -16.45
#